data_34d34aba6f353f108566112953609d7a
#
_entry.id   34d34aba6f353f108566112953609d7a
#
_cell.length_a   1.000
_cell.length_b   1.000
_cell.length_c   1.000
_cell.angle_alpha   90.00
_cell.angle_beta   90.00
_cell.angle_gamma   90.00
#
_symmetry.space_group_name_H-M   'P 1'
#
loop_
_entity.id
_entity.type
_entity.pdbx_description
1 polymer ?
#
loop_
_entity_poly.entity_id
_entity_poly.type
_entity_poly.pdbx_seq_one_letter_code
_entity_poly.pdbx_strand_id
1 'polypeptide(L)'
;VAFILVAMLSFLGGYFVHSLTTVVPKEAVARAESEGLTQVQRLAVEVDDDPFLGPAEAPVTIVEFSDFQCPFCQRFREQTLDQLLTAYEGKVRFVYRDYPISSIHPHAQKAAEAAQCAHEQGKFWAMHDRLMAEQSAWASVSNVPATFQSYADELELNVEQFSNCLSSGQFAAEVQHDYQQGQSYGVRGTPTFFINGRIVAGAVPFSTFKAIIEEELASR
;
A
#
# COMPACT_ATOMS: atom_id res chain seq x y z
N VAL A 1 -29.39 -80.54 18.70
CA VAL A 1 -28.30 -79.76 19.21
C VAL A 1 -27.05 -80.20 18.44
N ALA A 2 -26.61 -79.42 17.39
CA ALA A 2 -25.44 -79.73 16.59
C ALA A 2 -24.38 -78.67 16.87
N PHE A 3 -23.25 -79.11 17.36
CA PHE A 3 -22.04 -78.28 17.50
C PHE A 3 -21.28 -78.30 16.19
N ILE A 4 -21.09 -77.10 15.57
CA ILE A 4 -20.20 -76.92 14.43
C ILE A 4 -18.88 -76.37 14.96
N LEU A 5 -17.85 -77.20 14.79
CA LEU A 5 -16.43 -76.81 15.04
C LEU A 5 -15.93 -76.04 13.82
N VAL A 6 -15.56 -74.72 14.02
CA VAL A 6 -14.86 -73.96 13.01
C VAL A 6 -13.37 -74.01 13.28
N ALA A 7 -12.67 -74.67 12.40
CA ALA A 7 -11.15 -74.66 12.41
C ALA A 7 -10.60 -73.37 11.94
N MET A 8 -9.81 -72.65 12.78
CA MET A 8 -9.00 -71.51 12.41
C MET A 8 -7.73 -71.97 11.70
N LEU A 9 -7.63 -71.73 10.41
CA LEU A 9 -6.39 -71.81 9.66
C LEU A 9 -5.64 -70.47 9.79
N SER A 10 -4.56 -70.48 10.53
CA SER A 10 -3.63 -69.37 10.65
C SER A 10 -2.76 -69.28 9.40
N PHE A 11 -3.05 -68.34 8.51
CA PHE A 11 -2.14 -68.01 7.40
C PHE A 11 -1.12 -66.97 7.89
N LEU A 12 0.12 -67.41 8.11
CA LEU A 12 1.28 -66.53 8.29
C LEU A 12 1.71 -66.00 6.92
N GLY A 13 1.13 -64.90 6.50
CA GLY A 13 1.59 -64.15 5.37
C GLY A 13 2.49 -63.02 5.86
N GLY A 14 3.81 -63.22 5.77
CA GLY A 14 4.80 -62.18 6.06
C GLY A 14 4.73 -61.09 5.02
N TYR A 15 4.15 -59.94 5.37
CA TYR A 15 4.31 -58.74 4.57
C TYR A 15 5.69 -58.14 4.80
N PHE A 16 6.58 -58.35 3.82
CA PHE A 16 7.85 -57.61 3.70
C PHE A 16 7.50 -56.17 3.25
N VAL A 17 7.33 -55.25 4.19
CA VAL A 17 7.31 -53.80 3.87
C VAL A 17 8.73 -53.36 3.54
N HIS A 18 9.06 -53.34 2.23
CA HIS A 18 10.23 -52.67 1.76
C HIS A 18 10.05 -51.15 1.96
N SER A 19 10.56 -50.65 3.07
CA SER A 19 10.68 -49.18 3.27
C SER A 19 11.77 -48.71 2.32
N LEU A 20 11.34 -48.19 1.16
CA LEU A 20 12.23 -47.42 0.27
C LEU A 20 12.49 -46.07 0.93
N THR A 21 13.46 -45.99 1.81
CA THR A 21 14.02 -44.70 2.25
C THR A 21 14.81 -44.15 1.06
N THR A 22 14.14 -43.31 0.28
CA THR A 22 14.80 -42.45 -0.70
C THR A 22 15.65 -41.44 0.08
N VAL A 23 16.96 -41.71 0.17
CA VAL A 23 17.93 -40.75 0.71
C VAL A 23 18.00 -39.61 -0.29
N VAL A 24 17.33 -38.50 -0.01
CA VAL A 24 17.47 -37.27 -0.80
C VAL A 24 18.90 -36.76 -0.61
N PRO A 25 19.70 -36.57 -1.67
CA PRO A 25 21.06 -36.06 -1.55
C PRO A 25 21.09 -34.72 -0.83
N LYS A 26 21.98 -34.54 0.13
CA LYS A 26 22.12 -33.32 0.93
C LYS A 26 22.28 -32.05 0.05
N GLU A 27 22.87 -32.23 -1.14
CA GLU A 27 23.03 -31.18 -2.15
C GLU A 27 21.68 -30.77 -2.79
N ALA A 28 20.75 -31.72 -2.96
CA ALA A 28 19.41 -31.43 -3.49
C ALA A 28 18.54 -30.66 -2.45
N VAL A 29 18.71 -30.97 -1.15
CA VAL A 29 18.07 -30.24 -0.06
C VAL A 29 18.66 -28.83 0.04
N ALA A 30 19.99 -28.70 0.02
CA ALA A 30 20.65 -27.39 0.07
C ALA A 30 20.30 -26.50 -1.14
N ARG A 31 20.12 -27.09 -2.32
CA ARG A 31 19.71 -26.38 -3.53
C ARG A 31 18.24 -25.95 -3.47
N ALA A 32 17.35 -26.82 -2.98
CA ALA A 32 15.94 -26.47 -2.75
C ALA A 32 15.77 -25.38 -1.68
N GLU A 33 16.62 -25.40 -0.63
CA GLU A 33 16.65 -24.33 0.39
C GLU A 33 17.21 -23.02 -0.18
N SER A 34 18.20 -23.06 -1.10
CA SER A 34 18.73 -21.85 -1.75
C SER A 34 17.81 -21.29 -2.84
N GLU A 35 17.02 -22.12 -3.51
CA GLU A 35 16.02 -21.69 -4.50
C GLU A 35 14.69 -21.26 -3.85
N GLY A 36 14.41 -21.69 -2.62
CA GLY A 36 13.24 -21.28 -1.81
C GLY A 36 13.43 -20.00 -1.00
N LEU A 37 14.65 -19.52 -0.84
CA LEU A 37 14.97 -18.29 -0.13
C LEU A 37 15.06 -17.14 -1.14
N THR A 38 14.01 -16.32 -1.21
CA THR A 38 14.02 -14.93 -1.74
C THR A 38 13.40 -14.67 -3.13
N GLN A 39 12.29 -15.22 -3.46
CA GLN A 39 11.41 -14.43 -4.32
C GLN A 39 10.52 -13.55 -3.43
N VAL A 40 11.00 -12.33 -3.13
CA VAL A 40 10.14 -11.29 -2.58
C VAL A 40 8.99 -11.11 -3.55
N GLN A 41 7.78 -11.48 -3.12
CA GLN A 41 6.59 -11.33 -3.97
C GLN A 41 6.44 -9.86 -4.33
N ARG A 42 6.47 -9.56 -5.63
CA ARG A 42 6.29 -8.22 -6.17
C ARG A 42 4.95 -8.15 -6.87
N LEU A 43 4.17 -7.15 -6.55
CA LEU A 43 2.94 -6.82 -7.25
C LEU A 43 3.23 -5.72 -8.27
N ALA A 44 2.76 -5.90 -9.49
CA ALA A 44 2.74 -4.82 -10.47
C ALA A 44 1.62 -3.86 -10.06
N VAL A 45 1.97 -2.78 -9.39
CA VAL A 45 1.04 -1.70 -9.04
C VAL A 45 1.09 -0.69 -10.17
N GLU A 46 -0.05 -0.50 -10.82
CA GLU A 46 -0.18 0.48 -11.89
C GLU A 46 -0.06 1.89 -11.32
N VAL A 47 0.55 2.76 -12.09
CA VAL A 47 0.68 4.20 -11.81
C VAL A 47 0.21 4.89 -13.08
N ASP A 48 -0.96 5.50 -13.03
CA ASP A 48 -1.59 6.19 -14.15
C ASP A 48 -1.34 7.71 -14.11
N ASP A 49 -2.35 8.52 -13.88
CA ASP A 49 -2.27 9.98 -13.76
C ASP A 49 -2.14 10.48 -12.31
N ASP A 50 -1.82 9.57 -11.38
CA ASP A 50 -1.63 9.88 -9.97
C ASP A 50 -0.56 10.96 -9.72
N PRO A 51 -0.76 11.82 -8.73
CA PRO A 51 0.23 12.84 -8.36
C PRO A 51 1.50 12.21 -7.80
N PHE A 52 2.64 12.70 -8.28
CA PHE A 52 3.94 12.18 -7.84
C PHE A 52 4.97 13.27 -7.58
N LEU A 53 5.99 12.93 -6.79
CA LEU A 53 7.21 13.69 -6.53
C LEU A 53 8.42 12.94 -7.07
N GLY A 54 9.43 13.69 -7.49
CA GLY A 54 10.65 13.13 -8.08
C GLY A 54 10.56 12.88 -9.58
N PRO A 55 11.61 12.33 -10.20
CA PRO A 55 11.62 12.06 -11.65
C PRO A 55 10.68 10.91 -12.02
N ALA A 56 9.95 11.05 -13.13
CA ALA A 56 9.05 10.01 -13.63
C ALA A 56 9.79 8.67 -13.91
N GLU A 57 11.03 8.76 -14.40
CA GLU A 57 11.90 7.62 -14.75
C GLU A 57 12.85 7.23 -13.63
N ALA A 58 12.52 7.59 -12.38
CA ALA A 58 13.36 7.21 -11.24
C ALA A 58 13.49 5.67 -11.11
N PRO A 59 14.68 5.18 -10.72
CA PRO A 59 14.89 3.72 -10.58
C PRO A 59 14.00 3.06 -9.53
N VAL A 60 13.56 3.77 -8.51
CA VAL A 60 12.67 3.25 -7.48
C VAL A 60 11.36 4.01 -7.50
N THR A 61 10.25 3.29 -7.68
CA THR A 61 8.90 3.83 -7.52
C THR A 61 8.33 3.39 -6.18
N ILE A 62 7.84 4.35 -5.41
CA ILE A 62 7.12 4.13 -4.15
C ILE A 62 5.70 4.62 -4.36
N VAL A 63 4.73 3.71 -4.29
CA VAL A 63 3.30 4.05 -4.34
C VAL A 63 2.74 3.97 -2.93
N GLU A 64 2.21 5.07 -2.41
CA GLU A 64 1.53 5.14 -1.13
C GLU A 64 0.02 5.11 -1.34
N PHE A 65 -0.67 4.13 -0.78
CA PHE A 65 -2.11 4.18 -0.56
C PHE A 65 -2.38 4.85 0.79
N SER A 66 -3.02 6.01 0.75
CA SER A 66 -3.08 6.94 1.87
C SER A 66 -4.50 7.45 2.15
N ASP A 67 -4.70 7.96 3.36
CA ASP A 67 -5.96 8.53 3.83
C ASP A 67 -5.65 9.83 4.59
N PHE A 68 -6.17 10.94 4.12
CA PHE A 68 -5.91 12.26 4.71
C PHE A 68 -6.38 12.39 6.16
N GLN A 69 -7.31 11.57 6.62
CA GLN A 69 -7.78 11.59 8.01
C GLN A 69 -7.08 10.54 8.90
N CYS A 70 -6.20 9.70 8.31
CA CYS A 70 -5.46 8.69 9.06
C CYS A 70 -4.26 9.32 9.81
N PRO A 71 -4.17 9.18 11.14
CA PRO A 71 -3.05 9.75 11.92
C PRO A 71 -1.70 9.10 11.60
N PHE A 72 -1.70 7.88 11.08
CA PHE A 72 -0.48 7.21 10.65
C PHE A 72 0.05 7.76 9.31
N CYS A 73 -0.83 8.18 8.40
CA CYS A 73 -0.47 8.87 7.16
C CYS A 73 0.12 10.25 7.48
N GLN A 74 -0.52 11.01 8.36
CA GLN A 74 0.03 12.26 8.87
C GLN A 74 1.46 12.06 9.43
N ARG A 75 1.64 11.08 10.33
CA ARG A 75 2.95 10.79 10.92
C ARG A 75 4.01 10.43 9.88
N PHE A 76 3.66 9.64 8.86
CA PHE A 76 4.58 9.33 7.76
C PHE A 76 5.00 10.61 7.01
N ARG A 77 4.03 11.47 6.65
CA ARG A 77 4.30 12.76 5.99
C ARG A 77 5.27 13.62 6.82
N GLU A 78 5.01 13.78 8.11
CA GLU A 78 5.78 14.65 9.00
C GLU A 78 7.18 14.12 9.33
N GLN A 79 7.33 12.81 9.48
CA GLN A 79 8.56 12.23 10.05
C GLN A 79 9.44 11.52 9.02
N THR A 80 8.90 11.13 7.85
CA THR A 80 9.62 10.23 6.96
C THR A 80 9.72 10.75 5.53
N LEU A 81 8.66 11.31 4.96
CA LEU A 81 8.62 11.63 3.52
C LEU A 81 9.73 12.61 3.11
N ASP A 82 9.92 13.71 3.83
CA ASP A 82 10.94 14.70 3.47
C ASP A 82 12.37 14.14 3.59
N GLN A 83 12.62 13.29 4.61
CA GLN A 83 13.90 12.61 4.74
C GLN A 83 14.16 11.65 3.57
N LEU A 84 13.13 10.94 3.14
CA LEU A 84 13.19 9.99 2.03
C LEU A 84 13.50 10.71 0.71
N LEU A 85 12.74 11.76 0.39
CA LEU A 85 12.92 12.53 -0.84
C LEU A 85 14.29 13.19 -0.90
N THR A 86 14.78 13.73 0.23
CA THR A 86 16.10 14.34 0.33
C THR A 86 17.21 13.30 0.18
N ALA A 87 17.12 12.17 0.87
CA ALA A 87 18.17 11.14 0.85
C ALA A 87 18.29 10.44 -0.52
N TYR A 88 17.20 10.39 -1.27
CA TYR A 88 17.12 9.70 -2.56
C TYR A 88 16.71 10.62 -3.71
N GLU A 89 17.13 11.90 -3.64
CA GLU A 89 16.90 12.86 -4.71
C GLU A 89 17.34 12.29 -6.07
N GLY A 90 16.48 12.40 -7.07
CA GLY A 90 16.72 11.88 -8.41
C GLY A 90 16.61 10.34 -8.55
N LYS A 91 16.47 9.60 -7.45
CA LYS A 91 16.43 8.12 -7.45
C LYS A 91 15.08 7.53 -7.10
N VAL A 92 14.16 8.31 -6.54
CA VAL A 92 12.83 7.88 -6.13
C VAL A 92 11.76 8.71 -6.85
N ARG A 93 10.75 8.02 -7.40
CA ARG A 93 9.45 8.54 -7.75
C ARG A 93 8.48 8.16 -6.64
N PHE A 94 7.93 9.12 -5.94
CA PHE A 94 6.93 8.91 -4.89
C PHE A 94 5.56 9.28 -5.42
N VAL A 95 4.63 8.32 -5.42
CA VAL A 95 3.27 8.42 -5.99
C VAL A 95 2.28 8.33 -4.84
N TYR A 96 1.29 9.19 -4.83
CA TYR A 96 0.19 9.16 -3.88
C TYR A 96 -1.07 8.60 -4.53
N ARG A 97 -1.74 7.66 -3.85
CA ARG A 97 -3.03 7.11 -4.25
C ARG A 97 -4.04 7.19 -3.12
N ASP A 98 -5.26 7.55 -3.48
CA ASP A 98 -6.33 7.74 -2.51
C ASP A 98 -6.86 6.40 -1.97
N TYR A 99 -6.88 6.28 -0.64
CA TYR A 99 -7.47 5.11 0.03
C TYR A 99 -8.29 5.53 1.26
N PRO A 100 -9.38 6.30 1.10
CA PRO A 100 -10.17 6.81 2.23
C PRO A 100 -10.92 5.68 2.93
N ILE A 101 -10.67 5.47 4.24
CA ILE A 101 -11.35 4.46 5.05
C ILE A 101 -12.60 5.09 5.69
N SER A 102 -13.59 5.43 4.87
CA SER A 102 -14.77 6.21 5.28
C SER A 102 -15.58 5.59 6.43
N SER A 103 -15.39 4.29 6.72
CA SER A 103 -16.05 3.62 7.84
C SER A 103 -15.57 4.10 9.23
N ILE A 104 -14.34 4.63 9.31
CA ILE A 104 -13.72 5.16 10.54
C ILE A 104 -13.27 6.62 10.40
N HIS A 105 -13.15 7.11 9.17
CA HIS A 105 -12.70 8.44 8.81
C HIS A 105 -13.77 9.14 7.94
N PRO A 106 -14.80 9.72 8.54
CA PRO A 106 -16.00 10.19 7.82
C PRO A 106 -15.74 11.31 6.81
N HIS A 107 -14.63 12.03 6.94
CA HIS A 107 -14.26 13.14 6.05
C HIS A 107 -13.15 12.77 5.04
N ALA A 108 -12.58 11.58 5.12
CA ALA A 108 -11.45 11.15 4.29
C ALA A 108 -11.77 11.21 2.78
N GLN A 109 -12.97 10.73 2.37
CA GLN A 109 -13.41 10.81 0.99
C GLN A 109 -13.43 12.25 0.48
N LYS A 110 -13.99 13.17 1.28
CA LYS A 110 -14.10 14.58 0.87
C LYS A 110 -12.75 15.30 0.89
N ALA A 111 -11.81 14.89 1.75
CA ALA A 111 -10.44 15.39 1.76
C ALA A 111 -9.65 14.91 0.53
N ALA A 112 -9.83 13.66 0.12
CA ALA A 112 -9.28 13.11 -1.12
C ALA A 112 -9.78 13.89 -2.35
N GLU A 113 -11.11 14.07 -2.48
CA GLU A 113 -11.69 14.87 -3.55
C GLU A 113 -11.17 16.32 -3.57
N ALA A 114 -10.94 16.93 -2.40
CA ALA A 114 -10.37 18.28 -2.32
C ALA A 114 -8.92 18.32 -2.82
N ALA A 115 -8.11 17.32 -2.50
CA ALA A 115 -6.75 17.21 -3.02
C ALA A 115 -6.73 17.04 -4.54
N GLN A 116 -7.63 16.23 -5.11
CA GLN A 116 -7.78 16.06 -6.56
C GLN A 116 -8.30 17.36 -7.24
N CYS A 117 -9.22 18.10 -6.62
CA CYS A 117 -9.62 19.41 -7.13
C CYS A 117 -8.45 20.43 -7.15
N ALA A 118 -7.54 20.33 -6.19
CA ALA A 118 -6.30 21.12 -6.20
C ALA A 118 -5.30 20.61 -7.23
N HIS A 119 -5.28 19.29 -7.50
CA HIS A 119 -4.46 18.67 -8.54
C HIS A 119 -4.78 19.23 -9.93
N GLU A 120 -6.04 19.37 -10.27
CA GLU A 120 -6.52 19.98 -11.52
C GLU A 120 -5.95 21.40 -11.75
N GLN A 121 -5.59 22.09 -10.67
CA GLN A 121 -4.95 23.40 -10.68
C GLN A 121 -3.43 23.36 -10.45
N GLY A 122 -2.80 22.15 -10.50
CA GLY A 122 -1.36 21.96 -10.31
C GLY A 122 -0.88 22.14 -8.87
N LYS A 123 -1.78 22.06 -7.89
CA LYS A 123 -1.49 22.31 -6.46
C LYS A 123 -1.78 21.12 -5.55
N PHE A 124 -1.74 19.89 -6.10
CA PHE A 124 -1.98 18.68 -5.29
C PHE A 124 -1.13 18.66 -4.02
N TRP A 125 0.19 18.75 -4.16
CA TRP A 125 1.11 18.60 -3.01
C TRP A 125 0.97 19.72 -1.98
N ALA A 126 0.64 20.94 -2.42
CA ALA A 126 0.35 22.03 -1.50
C ALA A 126 -0.92 21.77 -0.67
N MET A 127 -1.98 21.26 -1.30
CA MET A 127 -3.21 20.87 -0.60
C MET A 127 -2.97 19.62 0.27
N HIS A 128 -2.25 18.63 -0.23
CA HIS A 128 -1.85 17.44 0.53
C HIS A 128 -1.16 17.83 1.84
N ASP A 129 -0.15 18.67 1.76
CA ASP A 129 0.62 19.08 2.93
C ASP A 129 -0.24 19.87 3.91
N ARG A 130 -1.12 20.72 3.40
CA ARG A 130 -2.06 21.48 4.23
C ARG A 130 -3.06 20.56 4.95
N LEU A 131 -3.65 19.60 4.23
CA LEU A 131 -4.58 18.63 4.81
C LEU A 131 -3.92 17.77 5.89
N MET A 132 -2.69 17.30 5.64
CA MET A 132 -1.95 16.52 6.62
C MET A 132 -1.56 17.35 7.85
N ALA A 133 -1.02 18.55 7.66
CA ALA A 133 -0.59 19.42 8.77
C ALA A 133 -1.76 19.84 9.68
N GLU A 134 -2.92 20.13 9.10
CA GLU A 134 -4.10 20.62 9.84
C GLU A 134 -5.12 19.49 10.12
N GLN A 135 -4.71 18.22 10.04
CA GLN A 135 -5.62 17.08 10.16
C GLN A 135 -6.51 17.16 11.41
N SER A 136 -5.93 17.46 12.57
CA SER A 136 -6.69 17.53 13.83
C SER A 136 -7.71 18.68 13.84
N ALA A 137 -7.45 19.77 13.12
CA ALA A 137 -8.34 20.92 13.05
C ALA A 137 -9.57 20.61 12.19
N TRP A 138 -9.41 20.04 10.99
CA TRP A 138 -10.53 19.78 10.09
C TRP A 138 -11.25 18.46 10.34
N ALA A 139 -10.57 17.45 10.91
CA ALA A 139 -11.17 16.12 11.13
C ALA A 139 -12.39 16.13 12.08
N SER A 140 -12.53 17.17 12.91
CA SER A 140 -13.61 17.29 13.89
C SER A 140 -14.71 18.29 13.51
N VAL A 141 -14.58 19.02 12.38
CA VAL A 141 -15.58 20.01 11.98
C VAL A 141 -16.72 19.37 11.20
N SER A 142 -17.92 19.95 11.34
CA SER A 142 -19.12 19.44 10.66
C SER A 142 -19.22 19.84 9.19
N ASN A 143 -18.55 20.94 8.80
CA ASN A 143 -18.57 21.47 7.43
C ASN A 143 -17.17 21.53 6.83
N VAL A 144 -16.57 20.38 6.56
CA VAL A 144 -15.23 20.28 5.98
C VAL A 144 -15.10 20.94 4.59
N PRO A 145 -16.12 20.97 3.69
CA PRO A 145 -15.98 21.68 2.43
C PRO A 145 -15.66 23.16 2.59
N ALA A 146 -16.26 23.86 3.55
CA ALA A 146 -15.95 25.27 3.80
C ALA A 146 -14.52 25.47 4.31
N THR A 147 -14.01 24.55 5.14
CA THR A 147 -12.63 24.57 5.59
C THR A 147 -11.66 24.34 4.43
N PHE A 148 -11.96 23.39 3.54
CA PHE A 148 -11.11 23.12 2.37
C PHE A 148 -11.13 24.25 1.34
N GLN A 149 -12.25 24.98 1.22
CA GLN A 149 -12.32 26.22 0.43
C GLN A 149 -11.41 27.33 1.01
N SER A 150 -11.33 27.46 2.34
CA SER A 150 -10.38 28.37 2.98
C SER A 150 -8.94 27.99 2.69
N TYR A 151 -8.62 26.69 2.71
CA TYR A 151 -7.29 26.23 2.33
C TYR A 151 -6.98 26.50 0.85
N ALA A 152 -7.98 26.33 -0.03
CA ALA A 152 -7.81 26.66 -1.45
C ALA A 152 -7.49 28.15 -1.67
N ASP A 153 -8.16 29.04 -0.93
CA ASP A 153 -7.88 30.49 -0.96
C ASP A 153 -6.45 30.80 -0.46
N GLU A 154 -6.06 30.24 0.69
CA GLU A 154 -4.71 30.40 1.25
C GLU A 154 -3.61 29.85 0.34
N LEU A 155 -3.91 28.84 -0.48
CA LEU A 155 -3.00 28.24 -1.47
C LEU A 155 -3.06 28.95 -2.84
N GLU A 156 -3.78 30.07 -2.93
CA GLU A 156 -3.93 30.88 -4.15
C GLU A 156 -4.54 30.08 -5.34
N LEU A 157 -5.45 29.15 -5.03
CA LEU A 157 -6.24 28.45 -6.03
C LEU A 157 -7.39 29.33 -6.52
N ASN A 158 -7.92 29.03 -7.70
CA ASN A 158 -9.21 29.58 -8.10
C ASN A 158 -10.32 28.94 -7.24
N VAL A 159 -10.77 29.67 -6.21
CA VAL A 159 -11.73 29.18 -5.21
C VAL A 159 -13.07 28.83 -5.83
N GLU A 160 -13.54 29.55 -6.86
CA GLU A 160 -14.79 29.25 -7.54
C GLU A 160 -14.69 27.90 -8.28
N GLN A 161 -13.63 27.68 -9.05
CA GLN A 161 -13.35 26.41 -9.74
C GLN A 161 -13.23 25.28 -8.73
N PHE A 162 -12.45 25.46 -7.66
CA PHE A 162 -12.28 24.47 -6.59
C PHE A 162 -13.62 24.11 -5.93
N SER A 163 -14.43 25.12 -5.59
CA SER A 163 -15.71 24.92 -4.94
C SER A 163 -16.71 24.17 -5.83
N ASN A 164 -16.74 24.49 -7.12
CA ASN A 164 -17.56 23.80 -8.11
C ASN A 164 -17.12 22.35 -8.29
N CYS A 165 -15.83 22.09 -8.40
CA CYS A 165 -15.24 20.75 -8.45
C CYS A 165 -15.62 19.93 -7.21
N LEU A 166 -15.38 20.46 -6.00
CA LEU A 166 -15.63 19.75 -4.75
C LEU A 166 -17.13 19.50 -4.49
N SER A 167 -17.99 20.47 -4.82
CA SER A 167 -19.44 20.34 -4.60
C SER A 167 -20.11 19.42 -5.61
N SER A 168 -19.62 19.35 -6.84
CA SER A 168 -20.12 18.42 -7.86
C SER A 168 -19.66 16.97 -7.64
N GLY A 169 -18.63 16.74 -6.80
CA GLY A 169 -18.02 15.42 -6.63
C GLY A 169 -17.28 14.97 -7.89
N GLN A 170 -16.67 15.91 -8.63
CA GLN A 170 -16.00 15.65 -9.90
C GLN A 170 -15.02 14.48 -9.83
N PHE A 171 -14.26 14.36 -8.75
CA PHE A 171 -13.26 13.31 -8.55
C PHE A 171 -13.72 12.17 -7.64
N ALA A 172 -15.03 12.09 -7.30
CA ALA A 172 -15.51 11.01 -6.43
C ALA A 172 -15.31 9.61 -7.05
N ALA A 173 -15.45 9.49 -8.37
CA ALA A 173 -15.24 8.25 -9.09
C ALA A 173 -13.77 7.85 -9.15
N GLU A 174 -12.86 8.81 -9.31
CA GLU A 174 -11.40 8.62 -9.31
C GLU A 174 -10.92 8.11 -7.95
N VAL A 175 -11.26 8.80 -6.87
CA VAL A 175 -10.97 8.37 -5.50
C VAL A 175 -11.51 6.97 -5.21
N GLN A 176 -12.70 6.65 -5.71
CA GLN A 176 -13.29 5.32 -5.56
C GLN A 176 -12.56 4.25 -6.39
N HIS A 177 -12.04 4.61 -7.57
CA HIS A 177 -11.24 3.74 -8.41
C HIS A 177 -9.93 3.36 -7.71
N ASP A 178 -9.21 4.33 -7.17
CA ASP A 178 -7.99 4.12 -6.38
C ASP A 178 -8.22 3.21 -5.18
N TYR A 179 -9.30 3.46 -4.44
CA TYR A 179 -9.69 2.63 -3.32
C TYR A 179 -9.92 1.17 -3.75
N GLN A 180 -10.63 0.92 -4.86
CA GLN A 180 -10.89 -0.42 -5.37
C GLN A 180 -9.60 -1.11 -5.87
N GLN A 181 -8.72 -0.37 -6.54
CA GLN A 181 -7.42 -0.90 -6.95
C GLN A 181 -6.58 -1.27 -5.74
N GLY A 182 -6.50 -0.40 -4.72
CA GLY A 182 -5.81 -0.72 -3.47
C GLY A 182 -6.34 -2.00 -2.82
N GLN A 183 -7.67 -2.19 -2.80
CA GLN A 183 -8.27 -3.45 -2.32
C GLN A 183 -7.81 -4.66 -3.14
N SER A 184 -7.74 -4.52 -4.46
CA SER A 184 -7.29 -5.60 -5.36
C SER A 184 -5.82 -5.97 -5.14
N TYR A 185 -4.98 -5.00 -4.78
CA TYR A 185 -3.58 -5.19 -4.39
C TYR A 185 -3.40 -5.70 -2.94
N GLY A 186 -4.50 -5.88 -2.20
CA GLY A 186 -4.46 -6.41 -0.84
C GLY A 186 -4.19 -5.35 0.24
N VAL A 187 -4.34 -4.06 -0.07
CA VAL A 187 -4.29 -2.98 0.93
C VAL A 187 -5.41 -3.19 1.97
N ARG A 188 -5.05 -3.18 3.25
CA ARG A 188 -5.99 -3.40 4.35
C ARG A 188 -6.04 -2.27 5.37
N GLY A 189 -5.23 -1.24 5.16
CA GLY A 189 -5.14 -0.06 6.01
C GLY A 189 -4.11 0.92 5.48
N THR A 190 -4.08 2.11 6.05
CA THR A 190 -3.23 3.21 5.61
C THR A 190 -2.24 3.66 6.69
N PRO A 191 -1.06 4.13 6.29
CA PRO A 191 -0.54 4.06 4.94
C PRO A 191 -0.11 2.63 4.57
N THR A 192 -0.20 2.26 3.29
CA THR A 192 0.41 1.05 2.73
C THR A 192 1.24 1.46 1.51
N PHE A 193 2.47 0.98 1.45
CA PHE A 193 3.41 1.33 0.40
C PHE A 193 3.74 0.13 -0.47
N PHE A 194 4.00 0.38 -1.75
CA PHE A 194 4.59 -0.56 -2.68
C PHE A 194 5.89 0.02 -3.22
N ILE A 195 7.03 -0.56 -2.83
CA ILE A 195 8.36 -0.12 -3.26
C ILE A 195 8.83 -1.06 -4.36
N ASN A 196 8.79 -0.64 -5.63
CA ASN A 196 8.98 -1.51 -6.80
C ASN A 196 8.16 -2.80 -6.68
N GLY A 197 6.92 -2.70 -6.20
CA GLY A 197 6.00 -3.82 -6.00
C GLY A 197 6.17 -4.60 -4.69
N ARG A 198 7.14 -4.28 -3.84
CA ARG A 198 7.29 -4.86 -2.50
C ARG A 198 6.37 -4.13 -1.52
N ILE A 199 5.45 -4.86 -0.89
CA ILE A 199 4.50 -4.27 0.05
C ILE A 199 5.15 -3.94 1.40
N VAL A 200 4.85 -2.75 1.93
CA VAL A 200 5.22 -2.29 3.27
C VAL A 200 3.99 -1.65 3.92
N ALA A 201 3.50 -2.21 5.00
CA ALA A 201 2.29 -1.75 5.68
C ALA A 201 2.62 -0.87 6.90
N GLY A 202 1.89 0.24 7.02
CA GLY A 202 1.97 1.16 8.15
C GLY A 202 3.08 2.21 8.05
N ALA A 203 3.02 3.21 8.94
CA ALA A 203 4.01 4.28 9.03
C ALA A 203 5.29 3.77 9.70
N VAL A 204 6.05 2.96 8.96
CA VAL A 204 7.35 2.44 9.41
C VAL A 204 8.42 3.53 9.41
N PRO A 205 9.49 3.41 10.20
CA PRO A 205 10.54 4.42 10.28
C PRO A 205 11.35 4.49 8.97
N PHE A 206 11.98 5.64 8.72
CA PHE A 206 12.85 5.90 7.55
C PHE A 206 13.89 4.80 7.31
N SER A 207 14.45 4.21 8.38
CA SER A 207 15.45 3.12 8.25
C SER A 207 14.92 1.89 7.51
N THR A 208 13.63 1.59 7.61
CA THR A 208 12.99 0.50 6.86
C THR A 208 12.91 0.83 5.36
N PHE A 209 12.46 2.04 5.01
CA PHE A 209 12.47 2.50 3.62
C PHE A 209 13.90 2.49 3.05
N LYS A 210 14.86 3.01 3.79
CA LYS A 210 16.26 3.04 3.41
C LYS A 210 16.77 1.65 3.04
N ALA A 211 16.57 0.65 3.90
CA ALA A 211 17.03 -0.71 3.64
C ALA A 211 16.46 -1.27 2.33
N ILE A 212 15.15 -1.10 2.10
CA ILE A 212 14.49 -1.61 0.90
C ILE A 212 14.95 -0.85 -0.35
N ILE A 213 15.05 0.48 -0.31
CA ILE A 213 15.48 1.30 -1.44
C ILE A 213 16.92 0.94 -1.85
N GLU A 214 17.82 0.77 -0.88
CA GLU A 214 19.20 0.37 -1.16
C GLU A 214 19.30 -1.02 -1.82
N GLU A 215 18.48 -1.97 -1.38
CA GLU A 215 18.37 -3.28 -2.04
C GLU A 215 17.86 -3.17 -3.49
N GLU A 216 16.81 -2.33 -3.72
CA GLU A 216 16.26 -2.11 -5.06
C GLU A 216 17.27 -1.44 -5.99
N LEU A 217 18.05 -0.49 -5.49
CA LEU A 217 19.09 0.19 -6.26
C LEU A 217 20.27 -0.74 -6.57
N ALA A 218 20.62 -1.67 -5.68
CA ALA A 218 21.72 -2.63 -5.86
C ALA A 218 21.38 -3.78 -6.82
N SER A 219 20.10 -4.05 -7.06
CA SER A 219 19.62 -5.17 -7.89
C SER A 219 19.48 -4.84 -9.38
N ARG A 220 19.93 -3.67 -9.81
CA ARG A 220 19.82 -3.15 -11.19
C ARG A 220 21.11 -3.22 -11.98
#